data_7c3d54f99372d6b255802bf17e99fe6c
#
_entry.id   7c3d54f99372d6b255802bf17e99fe6c
#
_cell.length_a   1.000
_cell.length_b   1.000
_cell.length_c   1.000
_cell.angle_alpha   90.00
_cell.angle_beta   90.00
_cell.angle_gamma   90.00
#
_symmetry.space_group_name_H-M   'P 1'
#
loop_
_entity.id
_entity.type
_entity.pdbx_description
1 polymer ?
#
loop_
_entity_poly.entity_id
_entity_poly.type
_entity_poly.pdbx_seq_one_letter_code
_entity_poly.pdbx_strand_id
1 'polypeptide(L)'
;MTRKRHEDYSNMVQRLYAGDDISVNHALCRNITFQVTSGCNLRCSYCYEHHKGAEHMSIETGRKIVDYLLELYEQGDSDFINRNTRAVVLDFIGGEPLLEASLIEKICDYWFAECWRRKIPLAPFTRISFATNGKLWFSPEARHLFDKYHEMMSVTISIDGVQELHDKYRVDEHGVGSFSLAWSAFQDAKHRFGWLNSKMTFVPGSFRYIA
;
A
#
# COMPACT_ATOMS: atom_id res chain seq x y z
N MET A 1 -12.78 8.81 9.40
CA MET A 1 -13.81 7.76 9.23
C MET A 1 -15.08 8.25 9.86
N THR A 2 -16.20 8.35 9.14
CA THR A 2 -17.47 8.83 9.74
C THR A 2 -17.97 7.77 10.72
N ARG A 3 -18.60 8.19 11.82
CA ARG A 3 -19.20 7.34 12.88
C ARG A 3 -20.07 6.22 12.27
N LYS A 4 -20.78 6.49 11.20
CA LYS A 4 -21.62 5.53 10.47
C LYS A 4 -20.81 4.36 9.84
N ARG A 5 -19.61 4.64 9.26
CA ARG A 5 -18.76 3.57 8.69
C ARG A 5 -18.19 2.64 9.77
N HIS A 6 -17.92 3.18 10.95
CA HIS A 6 -17.45 2.37 12.08
C HIS A 6 -18.57 1.44 12.61
N GLU A 7 -19.79 1.97 12.70
CA GLU A 7 -20.98 1.18 13.10
C GLU A 7 -21.29 0.07 12.07
N ASP A 8 -21.23 0.38 10.78
CA ASP A 8 -21.44 -0.59 9.70
C ASP A 8 -20.40 -1.73 9.73
N TYR A 9 -19.13 -1.39 9.97
CA TYR A 9 -18.06 -2.39 10.11
C TYR A 9 -18.23 -3.24 11.36
N SER A 10 -18.56 -2.65 12.50
CA SER A 10 -18.79 -3.36 13.76
C SER A 10 -19.99 -4.31 13.66
N ASN A 11 -21.06 -3.88 13.01
CA ASN A 11 -22.24 -4.71 12.77
C ASN A 11 -21.91 -5.89 11.84
N MET A 12 -21.11 -5.67 10.79
CA MET A 12 -20.65 -6.73 9.90
C MET A 12 -19.80 -7.77 10.66
N VAL A 13 -18.87 -7.31 11.49
CA VAL A 13 -18.03 -8.19 12.31
C VAL A 13 -18.86 -9.00 13.31
N GLN A 14 -19.84 -8.37 14.00
CA GLN A 14 -20.74 -9.08 14.92
C GLN A 14 -21.57 -10.16 14.21
N ARG A 15 -22.07 -9.90 13.01
CA ARG A 15 -22.80 -10.88 12.20
C ARG A 15 -21.91 -12.05 11.78
N LEU A 16 -20.64 -11.80 11.42
CA LEU A 16 -19.66 -12.87 11.15
C LEU A 16 -19.46 -13.79 12.35
N TYR A 17 -19.35 -13.23 13.57
CA TYR A 17 -19.20 -14.01 14.79
C TYR A 17 -20.50 -14.71 15.23
N ALA A 18 -21.65 -14.21 14.82
CA ALA A 18 -22.94 -14.85 15.08
C ALA A 18 -23.22 -16.07 14.19
N GLY A 19 -22.31 -16.37 13.24
CA GLY A 19 -22.48 -17.49 12.29
C GLY A 19 -23.48 -17.21 11.19
N ASP A 20 -23.92 -15.96 11.02
CA ASP A 20 -24.67 -15.55 9.84
C ASP A 20 -23.81 -15.86 8.60
N ASP A 21 -24.40 -16.51 7.61
CA ASP A 21 -23.78 -16.72 6.30
C ASP A 21 -23.64 -15.37 5.60
N ILE A 22 -22.72 -14.56 6.11
CA ILE A 22 -22.16 -13.47 5.34
C ILE A 22 -21.24 -14.18 4.37
N SER A 23 -21.75 -14.59 3.24
CA SER A 23 -20.93 -14.85 2.09
C SER A 23 -20.19 -13.52 1.82
N VAL A 24 -19.02 -13.37 2.44
CA VAL A 24 -18.05 -12.34 2.10
C VAL A 24 -17.67 -12.72 0.70
N ASN A 25 -18.49 -12.23 -0.23
CA ASN A 25 -18.22 -12.43 -1.63
C ASN A 25 -16.90 -11.71 -1.88
N HIS A 26 -15.80 -12.46 -1.92
CA HIS A 26 -14.47 -11.96 -2.24
C HIS A 26 -14.46 -11.21 -3.58
N ALA A 27 -15.53 -11.36 -4.38
CA ALA A 27 -15.78 -10.56 -5.57
C ALA A 27 -16.05 -9.07 -5.29
N LEU A 28 -16.37 -8.66 -4.06
CA LEU A 28 -16.75 -7.28 -3.75
C LEU A 28 -15.55 -6.33 -3.60
N CYS A 29 -14.38 -6.82 -3.21
CA CYS A 29 -13.16 -6.02 -3.10
C CYS A 29 -12.04 -6.66 -3.91
N ARG A 30 -11.34 -5.86 -4.72
CA ARG A 30 -10.19 -6.30 -5.51
C ARG A 30 -8.93 -5.57 -5.08
N ASN A 31 -7.86 -6.34 -4.93
CA ASN A 31 -6.52 -5.81 -4.74
C ASN A 31 -5.79 -5.83 -6.09
N ILE A 32 -5.31 -4.68 -6.52
CA ILE A 32 -4.58 -4.47 -7.77
C ILE A 32 -3.19 -4.02 -7.40
N THR A 33 -2.21 -4.87 -7.65
CA THR A 33 -0.83 -4.58 -7.27
C THR A 33 -0.05 -4.04 -8.47
N PHE A 34 0.53 -2.86 -8.29
CA PHE A 34 1.44 -2.20 -9.22
C PHE A 34 2.87 -2.35 -8.71
N GLN A 35 3.70 -3.10 -9.41
CA GLN A 35 5.14 -3.10 -9.14
C GLN A 35 5.76 -1.90 -9.84
N VAL A 36 5.93 -0.79 -9.12
CA VAL A 36 6.35 0.49 -9.71
C VAL A 36 7.86 0.59 -9.94
N THR A 37 8.64 -0.19 -9.19
CA THR A 37 10.11 -0.24 -9.37
C THR A 37 10.71 -1.54 -8.82
N SER A 38 11.83 -1.96 -9.38
CA SER A 38 12.71 -2.97 -8.79
C SER A 38 13.79 -2.36 -7.88
N GLY A 39 13.95 -1.03 -7.93
CA GLY A 39 14.92 -0.28 -7.15
C GLY A 39 14.59 -0.20 -5.66
N CYS A 40 15.62 -0.16 -4.82
CA CYS A 40 15.49 0.07 -3.39
C CYS A 40 16.71 0.82 -2.86
N ASN A 41 16.50 1.73 -1.94
CA ASN A 41 17.53 2.50 -1.26
C ASN A 41 18.09 1.81 0.01
N LEU A 42 17.69 0.55 0.26
CA LEU A 42 18.25 -0.33 1.29
C LEU A 42 18.81 -1.62 0.67
N ARG A 43 19.70 -2.28 1.43
CA ARG A 43 20.35 -3.56 1.12
C ARG A 43 20.13 -4.54 2.27
N CYS A 44 18.85 -4.74 2.65
CA CYS A 44 18.50 -5.66 3.75
C CYS A 44 19.02 -7.06 3.46
N SER A 45 19.74 -7.65 4.42
CA SER A 45 20.43 -8.94 4.23
C SER A 45 19.50 -10.14 4.00
N TYR A 46 18.25 -10.04 4.43
CA TYR A 46 17.21 -11.08 4.25
C TYR A 46 16.24 -10.78 3.10
N CYS A 47 16.52 -9.73 2.31
CA CYS A 47 15.59 -9.34 1.24
C CYS A 47 15.45 -10.46 0.20
N TYR A 48 14.21 -10.82 -0.11
CA TYR A 48 13.94 -11.80 -1.17
C TYR A 48 14.25 -11.26 -2.57
N GLU A 49 14.24 -9.93 -2.72
CA GLU A 49 14.63 -9.25 -3.95
C GLU A 49 16.15 -9.11 -4.01
N HIS A 50 16.81 -10.14 -4.55
CA HIS A 50 18.28 -10.20 -4.63
C HIS A 50 18.85 -9.32 -5.75
N HIS A 51 18.06 -9.09 -6.80
CA HIS A 51 18.46 -8.31 -7.98
C HIS A 51 17.74 -6.96 -7.99
N LYS A 52 18.20 -6.04 -7.14
CA LYS A 52 17.67 -4.68 -7.12
C LYS A 52 18.15 -3.93 -8.35
N GLY A 53 17.28 -3.84 -9.34
CA GLY A 53 17.52 -3.13 -10.59
C GLY A 53 17.26 -1.63 -10.48
N ALA A 54 17.42 -0.95 -11.62
CA ALA A 54 17.00 0.44 -11.80
C ALA A 54 15.71 0.52 -12.64
N GLU A 55 15.02 -0.60 -12.83
CA GLU A 55 13.81 -0.65 -13.62
C GLU A 55 12.65 0.00 -12.87
N HIS A 56 11.89 0.80 -13.58
CA HIS A 56 10.68 1.45 -13.09
C HIS A 56 9.56 1.38 -14.13
N MET A 57 8.34 1.37 -13.64
CA MET A 57 7.15 1.40 -14.50
C MET A 57 7.03 2.76 -15.16
N SER A 58 6.69 2.79 -16.46
CA SER A 58 6.33 4.05 -17.10
C SER A 58 4.89 4.47 -16.76
N ILE A 59 4.62 5.76 -16.82
CA ILE A 59 3.24 6.27 -16.63
C ILE A 59 2.30 5.73 -17.71
N GLU A 60 2.79 5.51 -18.93
CA GLU A 60 2.02 4.92 -20.02
C GLU A 60 1.60 3.50 -19.69
N THR A 61 2.48 2.70 -19.08
CA THR A 61 2.15 1.36 -18.60
C THR A 61 1.10 1.41 -17.51
N GLY A 62 1.27 2.30 -16.52
CA GLY A 62 0.29 2.50 -15.44
C GLY A 62 -1.10 2.86 -15.98
N ARG A 63 -1.17 3.79 -16.95
CA ARG A 63 -2.41 4.18 -17.60
C ARG A 63 -3.08 3.03 -18.36
N LYS A 64 -2.30 2.26 -19.14
CA LYS A 64 -2.82 1.08 -19.85
C LYS A 64 -3.42 0.04 -18.90
N ILE A 65 -2.80 -0.18 -17.75
CA ILE A 65 -3.34 -1.08 -16.73
C ILE A 65 -4.67 -0.54 -16.21
N VAL A 66 -4.75 0.74 -15.87
CA VAL A 66 -5.99 1.38 -15.42
C VAL A 66 -7.09 1.26 -16.47
N ASP A 67 -6.80 1.62 -17.72
CA ASP A 67 -7.78 1.52 -18.82
C ASP A 67 -8.30 0.09 -18.98
N TYR A 68 -7.41 -0.89 -18.99
CA TYR A 68 -7.76 -2.31 -19.10
C TYR A 68 -8.69 -2.76 -17.96
N LEU A 69 -8.39 -2.37 -16.72
CA LEU A 69 -9.21 -2.73 -15.56
C LEU A 69 -10.60 -2.11 -15.62
N LEU A 70 -10.71 -0.86 -16.06
CA LEU A 70 -11.98 -0.17 -16.18
C LEU A 70 -12.81 -0.70 -17.37
N GLU A 71 -12.15 -1.11 -18.45
CA GLU A 71 -12.80 -1.82 -19.57
C GLU A 71 -13.38 -3.17 -19.12
N LEU A 72 -12.63 -3.98 -18.36
CA LEU A 72 -13.15 -5.22 -17.78
C LEU A 72 -14.37 -4.97 -16.89
N TYR A 73 -14.34 -3.89 -16.10
CA TYR A 73 -15.48 -3.51 -15.26
C TYR A 73 -16.72 -3.16 -16.11
N GLU A 74 -16.54 -2.41 -17.20
CA GLU A 74 -17.61 -2.01 -18.11
C GLU A 74 -18.20 -3.19 -18.89
N GLN A 75 -17.36 -4.14 -19.34
CA GLN A 75 -17.78 -5.37 -20.01
C GLN A 75 -18.60 -6.26 -19.08
N GLY A 76 -18.20 -6.35 -17.82
CA GLY A 76 -18.98 -6.98 -16.75
C GLY A 76 -18.90 -8.50 -16.66
N ASP A 77 -18.15 -9.16 -17.53
CA ASP A 77 -18.01 -10.62 -17.65
C ASP A 77 -16.70 -11.18 -17.08
N SER A 78 -15.82 -10.30 -16.56
CA SER A 78 -14.55 -10.71 -15.96
C SER A 78 -14.73 -11.24 -14.54
N ASP A 79 -14.08 -12.37 -14.23
CA ASP A 79 -14.00 -12.92 -12.88
C ASP A 79 -13.10 -12.08 -11.95
N PHE A 80 -12.20 -11.26 -12.51
CA PHE A 80 -11.27 -10.46 -11.75
C PHE A 80 -11.90 -9.14 -11.28
N ILE A 81 -12.44 -8.34 -12.18
CA ILE A 81 -13.14 -7.08 -11.88
C ILE A 81 -14.36 -6.95 -12.78
N ASN A 82 -15.52 -6.68 -12.20
CA ASN A 82 -16.80 -6.60 -12.90
C ASN A 82 -17.76 -5.66 -12.15
N ARG A 83 -18.98 -5.53 -12.63
CA ARG A 83 -20.01 -4.65 -12.05
C ARG A 83 -20.41 -4.98 -10.61
N ASN A 84 -20.09 -6.18 -10.11
CA ASN A 84 -20.31 -6.56 -8.72
C ASN A 84 -19.15 -6.09 -7.81
N THR A 85 -18.00 -5.68 -8.37
CA THR A 85 -16.90 -5.11 -7.59
C THR A 85 -17.36 -3.81 -6.94
N ARG A 86 -17.17 -3.72 -5.62
CA ARG A 86 -17.63 -2.59 -4.81
C ARG A 86 -16.49 -1.73 -4.27
N ALA A 87 -15.30 -2.31 -4.15
CA ALA A 87 -14.13 -1.63 -3.63
C ALA A 87 -12.86 -2.09 -4.35
N VAL A 88 -11.87 -1.23 -4.39
CA VAL A 88 -10.56 -1.51 -4.96
C VAL A 88 -9.47 -1.04 -4.00
N VAL A 89 -8.42 -1.85 -3.87
CA VAL A 89 -7.17 -1.45 -3.28
C VAL A 89 -6.15 -1.33 -4.42
N LEU A 90 -5.63 -0.14 -4.64
CA LEU A 90 -4.46 0.09 -5.47
C LEU A 90 -3.25 -0.07 -4.58
N ASP A 91 -2.57 -1.21 -4.70
CA ASP A 91 -1.43 -1.58 -3.87
C ASP A 91 -0.14 -1.38 -4.64
N PHE A 92 0.73 -0.50 -4.14
CA PHE A 92 1.98 -0.16 -4.80
C PHE A 92 3.14 -0.84 -4.10
N ILE A 93 3.86 -1.66 -4.85
CA ILE A 93 5.02 -2.40 -4.39
C ILE A 93 6.25 -2.08 -5.23
N GLY A 94 7.39 -2.55 -4.75
CA GLY A 94 8.67 -2.49 -5.43
C GLY A 94 9.77 -2.94 -4.50
N GLY A 95 11.01 -2.61 -4.82
CA GLY A 95 12.05 -2.64 -3.82
C GLY A 95 11.76 -1.60 -2.71
N GLU A 96 11.54 -0.33 -3.12
CA GLU A 96 10.99 0.73 -2.27
C GLU A 96 10.03 1.60 -3.10
N PRO A 97 8.71 1.52 -2.89
CA PRO A 97 7.74 2.22 -3.72
C PRO A 97 7.84 3.75 -3.66
N LEU A 98 8.30 4.34 -2.54
CA LEU A 98 8.44 5.79 -2.43
C LEU A 98 9.58 6.38 -3.29
N LEU A 99 10.43 5.56 -3.92
CA LEU A 99 11.30 6.02 -5.01
C LEU A 99 10.48 6.55 -6.20
N GLU A 100 9.27 6.05 -6.36
CA GLU A 100 8.35 6.38 -7.44
C GLU A 100 7.07 7.10 -6.94
N ALA A 101 7.18 7.88 -5.85
CA ALA A 101 6.04 8.58 -5.25
C ALA A 101 5.27 9.45 -6.26
N SER A 102 5.97 10.16 -7.15
CA SER A 102 5.36 10.95 -8.21
C SER A 102 4.64 10.11 -9.28
N LEU A 103 5.15 8.91 -9.57
CA LEU A 103 4.48 7.98 -10.49
C LEU A 103 3.22 7.42 -9.85
N ILE A 104 3.30 7.02 -8.57
CA ILE A 104 2.15 6.55 -7.79
C ILE A 104 1.04 7.60 -7.81
N GLU A 105 1.37 8.87 -7.54
CA GLU A 105 0.41 9.96 -7.60
C GLU A 105 -0.27 10.07 -8.97
N LYS A 106 0.52 10.07 -10.06
CA LYS A 106 -0.02 10.17 -11.41
C LYS A 106 -0.92 8.99 -11.81
N ILE A 107 -0.62 7.78 -11.33
CA ILE A 107 -1.48 6.61 -11.55
C ILE A 107 -2.79 6.77 -10.78
N CYS A 108 -2.72 7.21 -9.52
CA CYS A 108 -3.91 7.48 -8.71
C CYS A 108 -4.78 8.58 -9.35
N ASP A 109 -4.18 9.69 -9.77
CA ASP A 109 -4.88 10.78 -10.45
C ASP A 109 -5.63 10.25 -11.69
N TYR A 110 -4.96 9.44 -12.49
CA TYR A 110 -5.55 8.87 -13.69
C TYR A 110 -6.70 7.90 -13.37
N TRP A 111 -6.53 7.04 -12.35
CA TRP A 111 -7.59 6.16 -11.86
C TRP A 111 -8.84 6.92 -11.46
N PHE A 112 -8.70 7.95 -10.62
CA PHE A 112 -9.84 8.73 -10.16
C PHE A 112 -10.50 9.52 -11.27
N ALA A 113 -9.71 10.13 -12.18
CA ALA A 113 -10.21 10.87 -13.32
C ALA A 113 -11.01 9.95 -14.28
N GLU A 114 -10.48 8.77 -14.58
CA GLU A 114 -11.13 7.81 -15.47
C GLU A 114 -12.38 7.18 -14.85
N CYS A 115 -12.35 6.85 -13.56
CA CYS A 115 -13.56 6.41 -12.85
C CYS A 115 -14.67 7.47 -12.94
N TRP A 116 -14.30 8.74 -12.75
CA TRP A 116 -15.25 9.84 -12.87
C TRP A 116 -15.77 10.01 -14.29
N ARG A 117 -14.88 10.05 -15.28
CA ARG A 117 -15.22 10.22 -16.70
C ARG A 117 -16.14 9.10 -17.22
N ARG A 118 -15.86 7.85 -16.83
CA ARG A 118 -16.63 6.65 -17.24
C ARG A 118 -17.84 6.41 -16.32
N LYS A 119 -18.08 7.24 -15.31
CA LYS A 119 -19.15 7.08 -14.30
C LYS A 119 -19.10 5.72 -13.57
N ILE A 120 -17.90 5.21 -13.34
CA ILE A 120 -17.64 3.97 -12.60
C ILE A 120 -17.60 4.30 -11.10
N PRO A 121 -18.46 3.67 -10.27
CA PRO A 121 -18.63 4.06 -8.85
C PRO A 121 -17.56 3.47 -7.92
N LEU A 122 -16.35 3.22 -8.40
CA LEU A 122 -15.26 2.65 -7.60
C LEU A 122 -14.42 3.72 -6.89
N ALA A 123 -14.35 4.94 -7.40
CA ALA A 123 -13.51 6.01 -6.85
C ALA A 123 -13.73 6.25 -5.34
N PRO A 124 -14.97 6.39 -4.81
CA PRO A 124 -15.17 6.62 -3.38
C PRO A 124 -14.81 5.42 -2.50
N PHE A 125 -14.66 4.25 -3.09
CA PHE A 125 -14.35 2.99 -2.42
C PHE A 125 -12.97 2.45 -2.82
N THR A 126 -12.11 3.33 -3.33
CA THR A 126 -10.72 3.02 -3.62
C THR A 126 -9.85 3.34 -2.40
N ARG A 127 -8.95 2.41 -2.06
CA ARG A 127 -7.89 2.60 -1.09
C ARG A 127 -6.54 2.52 -1.79
N ILE A 128 -5.64 3.40 -1.41
CA ILE A 128 -4.24 3.39 -1.86
C ILE A 128 -3.42 2.72 -0.77
N SER A 129 -2.66 1.68 -1.13
CA SER A 129 -1.85 0.89 -0.19
C SER A 129 -0.40 0.82 -0.64
N PHE A 130 0.52 0.88 0.29
CA PHE A 130 1.92 0.55 0.06
C PHE A 130 2.64 0.19 1.36
N ALA A 131 3.74 -0.57 1.21
CA ALA A 131 4.67 -0.84 2.30
C ALA A 131 6.01 -0.16 2.00
N THR A 132 6.54 0.60 2.97
CA THR A 132 7.78 1.36 2.82
C THR A 132 8.78 1.07 3.92
N ASN A 133 10.05 1.26 3.63
CA ASN A 133 11.12 1.26 4.63
C ASN A 133 11.24 2.59 5.40
N GLY A 134 10.48 3.61 5.00
CA GLY A 134 10.41 4.91 5.67
C GLY A 134 11.55 5.88 5.33
N LYS A 135 12.59 5.46 4.60
CA LYS A 135 13.76 6.32 4.34
C LYS A 135 13.43 7.58 3.52
N LEU A 136 12.43 7.49 2.64
CA LEU A 136 11.96 8.60 1.80
C LEU A 136 10.68 9.26 2.30
N TRP A 137 10.26 8.97 3.53
CA TRP A 137 9.00 9.46 4.08
C TRP A 137 8.84 10.98 4.04
N PHE A 138 9.93 11.70 4.28
CA PHE A 138 9.95 13.16 4.32
C PHE A 138 10.41 13.81 3.01
N SER A 139 10.55 13.03 1.92
CA SER A 139 10.84 13.63 0.61
C SER A 139 9.68 14.50 0.13
N PRO A 140 9.94 15.55 -0.67
CA PRO A 140 8.89 16.42 -1.19
C PRO A 140 7.80 15.65 -1.95
N GLU A 141 8.20 14.66 -2.76
CA GLU A 141 7.31 13.85 -3.59
C GLU A 141 6.40 12.97 -2.73
N ALA A 142 6.96 12.32 -1.69
CA ALA A 142 6.18 11.50 -0.76
C ALA A 142 5.20 12.37 0.04
N ARG A 143 5.66 13.53 0.52
CA ARG A 143 4.80 14.48 1.26
C ARG A 143 3.65 14.98 0.40
N HIS A 144 3.90 15.32 -0.86
CA HIS A 144 2.86 15.76 -1.79
C HIS A 144 1.80 14.67 -2.02
N LEU A 145 2.24 13.42 -2.27
CA LEU A 145 1.36 12.26 -2.38
C LEU A 145 0.50 12.07 -1.12
N PHE A 146 1.10 12.19 0.08
CA PHE A 146 0.39 12.02 1.35
C PHE A 146 -0.63 13.15 1.58
N ASP A 147 -0.25 14.40 1.35
CA ASP A 147 -1.15 15.54 1.55
C ASP A 147 -2.38 15.45 0.65
N LYS A 148 -2.22 14.89 -0.55
CA LYS A 148 -3.31 14.73 -1.50
C LYS A 148 -4.27 13.59 -1.15
N TYR A 149 -3.76 12.45 -0.67
CA TYR A 149 -4.51 11.20 -0.58
C TYR A 149 -4.62 10.60 0.83
N HIS A 150 -4.21 11.30 1.90
CA HIS A 150 -4.11 10.75 3.26
C HIS A 150 -5.37 10.03 3.76
N GLU A 151 -6.57 10.51 3.42
CA GLU A 151 -7.83 9.88 3.84
C GLU A 151 -8.09 8.53 3.17
N MET A 152 -7.47 8.30 2.02
CA MET A 152 -7.65 7.08 1.22
C MET A 152 -6.48 6.09 1.39
N MET A 153 -5.46 6.46 2.17
CA MET A 153 -4.25 5.65 2.29
C MET A 153 -4.32 4.62 3.41
N SER A 154 -3.70 3.48 3.14
CA SER A 154 -3.32 2.45 4.11
C SER A 154 -1.83 2.22 3.99
N VAL A 155 -1.09 2.58 5.02
CA VAL A 155 0.37 2.57 4.98
C VAL A 155 0.91 1.50 5.91
N THR A 156 1.92 0.78 5.44
CA THR A 156 2.69 -0.15 6.25
C THR A 156 4.15 0.31 6.30
N ILE A 157 4.68 0.54 7.51
CA ILE A 157 6.09 0.88 7.69
C ILE A 157 6.85 -0.34 8.21
N SER A 158 7.96 -0.65 7.56
CA SER A 158 8.78 -1.80 7.91
C SER A 158 9.69 -1.46 9.10
N ILE A 159 9.44 -2.08 10.26
CA ILE A 159 10.22 -1.92 11.48
C ILE A 159 10.44 -3.30 12.11
N ASP A 160 11.70 -3.71 12.25
CA ASP A 160 12.07 -5.04 12.76
C ASP A 160 12.38 -5.01 14.27
N GLY A 161 11.45 -4.48 15.05
CA GLY A 161 11.58 -4.41 16.51
C GLY A 161 12.50 -3.30 17.01
N VAL A 162 13.43 -3.61 17.90
CA VAL A 162 14.37 -2.63 18.49
C VAL A 162 15.43 -2.18 17.48
N GLN A 163 16.00 -1.00 17.70
CA GLN A 163 16.98 -0.40 16.79
C GLN A 163 18.16 -1.33 16.47
N GLU A 164 18.72 -1.96 17.48
CA GLU A 164 19.86 -2.89 17.31
C GLU A 164 19.56 -4.00 16.32
N LEU A 165 18.36 -4.59 16.43
CA LEU A 165 17.94 -5.67 15.54
C LEU A 165 17.63 -5.14 14.12
N HIS A 166 16.92 -4.03 14.05
CA HIS A 166 16.56 -3.41 12.77
C HIS A 166 17.81 -3.02 11.98
N ASP A 167 18.72 -2.27 12.59
CA ASP A 167 19.92 -1.75 11.94
C ASP A 167 20.97 -2.83 11.63
N LYS A 168 20.86 -4.00 12.25
CA LYS A 168 21.67 -5.17 11.89
C LYS A 168 21.35 -5.70 10.50
N TYR A 169 20.10 -5.61 10.07
CA TYR A 169 19.61 -6.24 8.84
C TYR A 169 19.14 -5.25 7.78
N ARG A 170 18.65 -4.08 8.19
CA ARG A 170 18.10 -3.05 7.28
C ARG A 170 19.06 -1.88 7.12
N VAL A 171 20.10 -2.13 6.35
CA VAL A 171 21.13 -1.14 6.05
C VAL A 171 21.01 -0.64 4.61
N ASP A 172 21.58 0.54 4.36
CA ASP A 172 21.76 1.02 3.00
C ASP A 172 23.06 0.47 2.35
N GLU A 173 23.41 0.95 1.18
CA GLU A 173 24.60 0.52 0.44
C GLU A 173 25.92 0.86 1.14
N HIS A 174 25.90 1.81 2.09
CA HIS A 174 27.05 2.19 2.92
C HIS A 174 27.07 1.49 4.28
N GLY A 175 26.14 0.55 4.53
CA GLY A 175 26.03 -0.17 5.79
C GLY A 175 25.40 0.66 6.92
N VAL A 176 24.77 1.80 6.62
CA VAL A 176 24.10 2.65 7.60
C VAL A 176 22.70 2.11 7.88
N GLY A 177 22.38 1.92 9.18
CA GLY A 177 21.06 1.47 9.63
C GLY A 177 19.94 2.48 9.33
N SER A 178 18.72 2.00 9.22
CA SER A 178 17.57 2.82 8.82
C SER A 178 16.51 3.02 9.92
N PHE A 179 16.72 2.50 11.13
CA PHE A 179 15.74 2.54 12.21
C PHE A 179 15.25 3.95 12.55
N SER A 180 16.16 4.91 12.72
CA SER A 180 15.80 6.27 13.12
C SER A 180 14.86 6.94 12.10
N LEU A 181 15.07 6.71 10.80
CA LEU A 181 14.22 7.22 9.74
C LEU A 181 12.88 6.49 9.69
N ALA A 182 12.88 5.15 9.77
CA ALA A 182 11.67 4.35 9.82
C ALA A 182 10.80 4.68 11.05
N TRP A 183 11.41 4.87 12.21
CA TRP A 183 10.72 5.25 13.43
C TRP A 183 10.11 6.66 13.35
N SER A 184 10.87 7.64 12.83
CA SER A 184 10.35 8.99 12.60
C SER A 184 9.19 9.00 11.61
N ALA A 185 9.29 8.20 10.54
CA ALA A 185 8.20 7.99 9.59
C ALA A 185 6.96 7.39 10.26
N PHE A 186 7.14 6.38 11.12
CA PHE A 186 6.04 5.75 11.86
C PHE A 186 5.35 6.73 12.81
N GLN A 187 6.12 7.57 13.52
CA GLN A 187 5.56 8.58 14.41
C GLN A 187 4.74 9.63 13.65
N ASP A 188 5.25 10.14 12.52
CA ASP A 188 4.48 11.07 11.67
C ASP A 188 3.23 10.40 11.09
N ALA A 189 3.36 9.15 10.59
CA ALA A 189 2.26 8.40 10.02
C ALA A 189 1.10 8.17 11.01
N LYS A 190 1.41 7.94 12.29
CA LYS A 190 0.42 7.78 13.37
C LYS A 190 -0.55 8.95 13.47
N HIS A 191 -0.08 10.15 13.20
CA HIS A 191 -0.88 11.37 13.26
C HIS A 191 -1.57 11.69 11.94
N ARG A 192 -1.06 11.15 10.84
CA ARG A 192 -1.50 11.49 9.48
C ARG A 192 -2.55 10.53 8.93
N PHE A 193 -2.41 9.24 9.20
CA PHE A 193 -3.23 8.20 8.57
C PHE A 193 -4.17 7.51 9.54
N GLY A 194 -5.41 7.27 9.10
CA GLY A 194 -6.37 6.48 9.88
C GLY A 194 -6.07 4.96 9.85
N TRP A 195 -5.24 4.51 8.90
CA TRP A 195 -4.84 3.11 8.72
C TRP A 195 -3.33 3.01 8.61
N LEU A 196 -2.70 2.69 9.71
CA LEU A 196 -1.25 2.48 9.80
C LEU A 196 -0.98 1.07 10.33
N ASN A 197 -0.10 0.37 9.63
CA ASN A 197 0.44 -0.91 10.06
C ASN A 197 1.97 -0.83 10.17
N SER A 198 2.55 -1.75 10.93
CA SER A 198 3.97 -2.04 10.83
C SER A 198 4.18 -3.48 10.37
N LYS A 199 5.24 -3.71 9.61
CA LYS A 199 5.66 -5.02 9.15
C LYS A 199 7.02 -5.33 9.74
N MET A 200 7.11 -6.46 10.43
CA MET A 200 8.34 -6.96 11.02
C MET A 200 8.76 -8.26 10.34
N THR A 201 10.03 -8.37 10.01
CA THR A 201 10.62 -9.62 9.51
C THR A 201 11.38 -10.30 10.64
N PHE A 202 10.96 -11.52 10.98
CA PHE A 202 11.63 -12.33 11.97
C PHE A 202 12.72 -13.19 11.30
N VAL A 203 13.91 -13.12 11.85
CA VAL A 203 15.04 -13.97 11.47
C VAL A 203 15.38 -14.93 12.60
N PRO A 204 16.01 -16.07 12.34
CA PRO A 204 16.45 -16.97 13.42
C PRO A 204 17.23 -16.23 14.51
N GLY A 205 16.84 -16.43 15.75
CA GLY A 205 17.45 -15.76 16.92
C GLY A 205 16.89 -14.37 17.27
N SER A 206 15.97 -13.81 16.49
CA SER A 206 15.33 -12.52 16.82
C SER A 206 14.15 -12.63 17.79
N PHE A 207 13.64 -13.84 18.05
CA PHE A 207 12.47 -14.05 18.92
C PHE A 207 12.62 -13.53 20.35
N ARG A 208 13.84 -13.44 20.87
CA ARG A 208 14.13 -12.86 22.19
C ARG A 208 13.80 -11.36 22.31
N TYR A 209 13.56 -10.68 21.19
CA TYR A 209 13.20 -9.26 21.14
C TYR A 209 11.69 -9.03 20.99
N ILE A 210 10.88 -10.09 21.04
CA ILE A 210 9.42 -10.04 20.99
C ILE A 210 8.91 -10.14 22.43
N ALA A 211 9.19 -9.18 23.26
CA ALA A 211 8.66 -9.13 24.60
C ALA A 211 7.79 -7.90 24.79
#